data_ae56b3ea38bb0865fcbecfc27b85e506
#
_entry.id   ae56b3ea38bb0865fcbecfc27b85e506
#
_cell.length_a   1.000
_cell.length_b   1.000
_cell.length_c   1.000
_cell.angle_alpha   90.00
_cell.angle_beta   90.00
_cell.angle_gamma   90.00
#
_symmetry.space_group_name_H-M   'P 1'
#
loop_
_entity.id
_entity.type
_entity.pdbx_description
1 polymer ?
#
loop_
_entity_poly.entity_id
_entity_poly.type
_entity_poly.pdbx_seq_one_letter_code
_entity_poly.pdbx_strand_id
1 'polypeptide(L)'
;MKRKITHLLILAAALTGAACGEQTAPSQTGGRAEAIVAELHDPASKKVLVVSHRGDWRNWPENSIPAIESVIRMGVDIMELDLKLTKDSVLVLCHDKTIDRTTSGKGRVCDITYDSIRRCVLRTAHNQKTDLRMPTLREALEVCKDRIVVNIDQGYEYYDLALAVTEELGVTDQVLIKGKRPAEVVAAKFAAYPHNMMYMPVIDILKPQGRELFEEYRKSEKQP
;
A
#
# COMPACT_ATOMS: atom_id res chain seq x y z
N MET A 1 9.07 -82.72 -32.21
CA MET A 1 9.14 -81.59 -31.26
C MET A 1 8.66 -80.32 -31.95
N LYS A 2 7.41 -79.88 -31.70
CA LYS A 2 6.82 -78.66 -32.30
C LYS A 2 6.76 -77.60 -31.23
N ARG A 3 7.52 -76.48 -31.37
CA ARG A 3 7.44 -75.31 -30.50
C ARG A 3 6.22 -74.47 -30.89
N LYS A 4 5.32 -74.23 -29.95
CA LYS A 4 4.20 -73.30 -30.10
C LYS A 4 4.71 -71.86 -29.77
N ILE A 5 4.55 -70.97 -30.72
CA ILE A 5 4.81 -69.53 -30.54
C ILE A 5 3.49 -68.89 -30.09
N THR A 6 3.46 -68.45 -28.90
CA THR A 6 2.32 -67.68 -28.32
C THR A 6 2.47 -66.21 -28.72
N HIS A 7 1.52 -65.73 -29.52
CA HIS A 7 1.47 -64.31 -29.86
C HIS A 7 0.85 -63.50 -28.68
N LEU A 8 1.63 -62.58 -28.13
CA LEU A 8 1.17 -61.62 -27.12
C LEU A 8 0.60 -60.41 -27.85
N LEU A 9 -0.70 -60.22 -27.79
CA LEU A 9 -1.38 -58.99 -28.27
C LEU A 9 -1.18 -57.90 -27.22
N ILE A 10 -0.41 -56.90 -27.58
CA ILE A 10 -0.31 -55.66 -26.77
C ILE A 10 -1.45 -54.76 -27.22
N LEU A 11 -2.42 -54.56 -26.34
CA LEU A 11 -3.52 -53.60 -26.51
C LEU A 11 -2.99 -52.22 -26.12
N ALA A 12 -2.72 -51.35 -27.09
CA ALA A 12 -2.36 -49.95 -26.83
C ALA A 12 -3.64 -49.18 -26.52
N ALA A 13 -3.85 -48.83 -25.25
CA ALA A 13 -4.88 -47.87 -24.84
C ALA A 13 -4.40 -46.46 -25.16
N ALA A 14 -5.04 -45.83 -26.12
CA ALA A 14 -4.84 -44.41 -26.39
C ALA A 14 -5.52 -43.60 -25.27
N LEU A 15 -4.73 -43.02 -24.36
CA LEU A 15 -5.17 -42.00 -23.44
C LEU A 15 -5.32 -40.67 -24.21
N THR A 16 -6.55 -40.30 -24.57
CA THR A 16 -6.88 -38.96 -25.00
C THR A 16 -6.81 -38.04 -23.77
N GLY A 17 -5.67 -37.37 -23.60
CA GLY A 17 -5.52 -36.29 -22.62
C GLY A 17 -6.45 -35.15 -23.01
N ALA A 18 -7.50 -34.93 -22.21
CA ALA A 18 -8.24 -33.69 -22.24
C ALA A 18 -7.26 -32.60 -21.79
N ALA A 19 -6.80 -31.78 -22.73
CA ALA A 19 -6.08 -30.55 -22.41
C ALA A 19 -7.03 -29.63 -21.63
N CYS A 20 -6.80 -29.53 -20.33
CA CYS A 20 -7.39 -28.49 -19.52
C CYS A 20 -6.86 -27.19 -20.10
N GLY A 21 -7.69 -26.47 -20.84
CA GLY A 21 -7.33 -25.15 -21.37
C GLY A 21 -7.05 -24.26 -20.18
N GLU A 22 -5.79 -23.92 -19.95
CA GLU A 22 -5.38 -22.79 -19.15
C GLU A 22 -6.04 -21.57 -19.80
N GLN A 23 -7.11 -21.07 -19.17
CA GLN A 23 -7.62 -19.75 -19.50
C GLN A 23 -6.51 -18.76 -19.08
N THR A 24 -5.68 -18.39 -20.03
CA THR A 24 -4.81 -17.22 -19.91
C THR A 24 -5.71 -16.03 -19.70
N ALA A 25 -5.73 -15.49 -18.48
CA ALA A 25 -6.32 -14.20 -18.21
C ALA A 25 -5.71 -13.18 -19.21
N PRO A 26 -6.53 -12.23 -19.73
CA PRO A 26 -6.01 -11.23 -20.65
C PRO A 26 -4.80 -10.55 -20.01
N SER A 27 -3.72 -10.44 -20.74
CA SER A 27 -2.53 -9.69 -20.33
C SER A 27 -2.96 -8.23 -20.16
N GLN A 28 -3.26 -7.83 -18.92
CA GLN A 28 -3.42 -6.44 -18.58
C GLN A 28 -2.04 -5.80 -18.75
N THR A 29 -1.92 -4.84 -19.64
CA THR A 29 -0.70 -4.06 -19.89
C THR A 29 -0.39 -3.12 -18.72
N GLY A 30 -1.31 -2.98 -17.73
CA GLY A 30 -1.14 -2.23 -16.49
C GLY A 30 -0.90 -3.13 -15.30
N GLY A 31 -0.19 -2.64 -14.27
CA GLY A 31 0.04 -3.33 -13.01
C GLY A 31 -1.25 -3.54 -12.20
N ARG A 32 -1.19 -4.41 -11.18
CA ARG A 32 -2.34 -4.63 -10.29
C ARG A 32 -2.81 -3.35 -9.61
N ALA A 33 -1.88 -2.44 -9.25
CA ALA A 33 -2.21 -1.16 -8.64
C ALA A 33 -3.10 -0.30 -9.56
N GLU A 34 -2.81 -0.24 -10.87
CA GLU A 34 -3.61 0.49 -11.86
C GLU A 34 -5.06 -0.04 -11.93
N ALA A 35 -5.22 -1.37 -11.91
CA ALA A 35 -6.55 -1.98 -11.88
C ALA A 35 -7.35 -1.61 -10.61
N ILE A 36 -6.67 -1.51 -9.44
CA ILE A 36 -7.30 -1.09 -8.19
C ILE A 36 -7.68 0.40 -8.24
N VAL A 37 -6.84 1.25 -8.81
CA VAL A 37 -7.13 2.69 -9.00
C VAL A 37 -8.35 2.86 -9.93
N ALA A 38 -8.43 2.10 -11.02
CA ALA A 38 -9.59 2.12 -11.90
C ALA A 38 -10.89 1.74 -11.16
N GLU A 39 -10.86 0.70 -10.33
CA GLU A 39 -12.00 0.30 -9.48
C GLU A 39 -12.36 1.38 -8.44
N LEU A 40 -11.37 2.06 -7.86
CA LEU A 40 -11.59 3.13 -6.89
C LEU A 40 -12.33 4.33 -7.52
N HIS A 41 -12.09 4.61 -8.80
CA HIS A 41 -12.69 5.72 -9.55
C HIS A 41 -13.97 5.33 -10.33
N ASP A 42 -14.36 4.05 -10.34
CA ASP A 42 -15.58 3.60 -11.02
C ASP A 42 -16.81 3.70 -10.09
N PRO A 43 -17.70 4.69 -10.26
CA PRO A 43 -18.90 4.82 -9.45
C PRO A 43 -19.91 3.66 -9.64
N ALA A 44 -19.77 2.87 -10.71
CA ALA A 44 -20.60 1.70 -10.98
C ALA A 44 -20.01 0.40 -10.39
N SER A 45 -18.77 0.44 -9.93
CA SER A 45 -18.11 -0.73 -9.30
C SER A 45 -18.89 -1.22 -8.08
N LYS A 46 -19.06 -2.53 -8.00
CA LYS A 46 -19.62 -3.23 -6.82
C LYS A 46 -18.54 -3.98 -6.03
N LYS A 47 -17.28 -3.81 -6.41
CA LYS A 47 -16.16 -4.44 -5.74
C LYS A 47 -15.94 -3.81 -4.38
N VAL A 48 -15.73 -4.64 -3.36
CA VAL A 48 -15.29 -4.20 -2.05
C VAL A 48 -13.77 -4.18 -2.05
N LEU A 49 -13.17 -3.00 -1.90
CA LEU A 49 -11.74 -2.84 -1.76
C LEU A 49 -11.33 -3.04 -0.29
N VAL A 50 -10.32 -3.89 -0.08
CA VAL A 50 -9.82 -4.21 1.25
C VAL A 50 -8.59 -3.35 1.56
N VAL A 51 -8.64 -2.66 2.70
CA VAL A 51 -7.53 -1.83 3.20
C VAL A 51 -6.87 -2.50 4.40
N SER A 52 -5.55 -2.68 4.35
CA SER A 52 -4.77 -3.16 5.48
C SER A 52 -4.16 -1.98 6.25
N HIS A 53 -4.52 -1.84 7.52
CA HIS A 53 -4.04 -0.80 8.42
C HIS A 53 -2.66 -1.15 8.96
N ARG A 54 -1.62 -0.39 8.60
CA ARG A 54 -0.21 -0.61 8.97
C ARG A 54 0.38 -1.96 8.55
N GLY A 55 -0.20 -2.58 7.52
CA GLY A 55 0.21 -3.90 7.03
C GLY A 55 -0.25 -5.06 7.91
N ASP A 56 0.43 -6.20 7.78
CA ASP A 56 0.16 -7.41 8.57
C ASP A 56 0.85 -7.32 9.95
N TRP A 57 0.40 -6.37 10.77
CA TRP A 57 0.96 -6.09 12.10
C TRP A 57 0.78 -7.22 13.12
N ARG A 58 -0.05 -8.21 12.81
CA ARG A 58 -0.23 -9.39 13.69
C ARG A 58 0.95 -10.35 13.60
N ASN A 59 1.52 -10.49 12.41
CA ASN A 59 2.64 -11.40 12.14
C ASN A 59 3.99 -10.68 12.11
N TRP A 60 4.00 -9.36 11.80
CA TRP A 60 5.18 -8.55 11.64
C TRP A 60 5.07 -7.24 12.43
N PRO A 61 6.17 -6.52 12.69
CA PRO A 61 6.07 -5.14 13.18
C PRO A 61 5.22 -4.28 12.24
N GLU A 62 4.33 -3.45 12.81
CA GLU A 62 3.54 -2.49 12.02
C GLU A 62 4.46 -1.59 11.17
N ASN A 63 3.96 -1.15 10.00
CA ASN A 63 4.72 -0.27 9.09
C ASN A 63 6.10 -0.82 8.67
N SER A 64 6.31 -2.12 8.67
CA SER A 64 7.56 -2.76 8.23
C SER A 64 7.45 -3.33 6.81
N ILE A 65 8.59 -3.48 6.14
CA ILE A 65 8.63 -4.08 4.80
C ILE A 65 8.00 -5.50 4.78
N PRO A 66 8.30 -6.42 5.72
CA PRO A 66 7.65 -7.72 5.73
C PRO A 66 6.13 -7.65 5.95
N ALA A 67 5.63 -6.66 6.72
CA ALA A 67 4.20 -6.45 6.91
C ALA A 67 3.52 -6.03 5.59
N ILE A 68 4.16 -5.16 4.79
CA ILE A 68 3.72 -4.74 3.46
C ILE A 68 3.74 -5.93 2.51
N GLU A 69 4.84 -6.67 2.43
CA GLU A 69 4.97 -7.86 1.57
C GLU A 69 3.92 -8.93 1.89
N SER A 70 3.60 -9.10 3.18
CA SER A 70 2.59 -10.06 3.63
C SER A 70 1.21 -9.71 3.08
N VAL A 71 0.76 -8.46 3.20
CA VAL A 71 -0.57 -8.04 2.70
C VAL A 71 -0.65 -8.04 1.18
N ILE A 72 0.45 -7.76 0.47
CA ILE A 72 0.51 -7.91 -0.98
C ILE A 72 0.29 -9.38 -1.38
N ARG A 73 0.96 -10.33 -0.70
CA ARG A 73 0.74 -11.77 -0.94
C ARG A 73 -0.67 -12.24 -0.62
N MET A 74 -1.31 -11.64 0.37
CA MET A 74 -2.72 -11.91 0.73
C MET A 74 -3.71 -11.37 -0.32
N GLY A 75 -3.26 -10.57 -1.29
CA GLY A 75 -4.13 -9.97 -2.30
C GLY A 75 -4.94 -8.78 -1.78
N VAL A 76 -4.49 -8.11 -0.71
CA VAL A 76 -5.10 -6.86 -0.22
C VAL A 76 -4.98 -5.77 -1.28
N ASP A 77 -6.02 -4.94 -1.43
CA ASP A 77 -6.09 -3.92 -2.49
C ASP A 77 -5.33 -2.65 -2.13
N ILE A 78 -5.42 -2.21 -0.88
CA ILE A 78 -4.83 -0.94 -0.43
C ILE A 78 -4.02 -1.18 0.85
N MET A 79 -2.75 -0.77 0.82
CA MET A 79 -1.88 -0.74 2.00
C MET A 79 -1.93 0.63 2.66
N GLU A 80 -2.41 0.71 3.88
CA GLU A 80 -2.32 1.94 4.65
C GLU A 80 -1.04 1.96 5.50
N LEU A 81 -0.37 3.12 5.50
CA LEU A 81 0.86 3.36 6.25
C LEU A 81 0.89 4.77 6.83
N ASP A 82 1.70 4.96 7.88
CA ASP A 82 1.83 6.21 8.60
C ASP A 82 3.17 6.89 8.34
N LEU A 83 3.18 8.22 8.16
CA LEU A 83 4.41 8.98 7.97
C LEU A 83 4.79 9.85 9.17
N LYS A 84 6.10 9.95 9.38
CA LYS A 84 6.75 10.99 10.20
C LYS A 84 8.01 11.49 9.51
N LEU A 85 8.39 12.71 9.84
CA LEU A 85 9.60 13.35 9.36
C LEU A 85 10.67 13.31 10.44
N THR A 86 11.87 12.85 10.09
CA THR A 86 13.05 12.85 10.97
C THR A 86 13.68 14.24 11.06
N LYS A 87 14.63 14.41 11.99
CA LYS A 87 15.38 15.67 12.16
C LYS A 87 16.12 16.12 10.88
N ASP A 88 16.60 15.17 10.10
CA ASP A 88 17.32 15.38 8.85
C ASP A 88 16.42 15.24 7.60
N SER A 89 15.11 15.47 7.78
CA SER A 89 14.11 15.54 6.71
C SER A 89 13.92 14.26 5.89
N VAL A 90 14.11 13.09 6.49
CA VAL A 90 13.79 11.80 5.89
C VAL A 90 12.37 11.38 6.29
N LEU A 91 11.53 11.03 5.32
CA LEU A 91 10.20 10.45 5.57
C LEU A 91 10.33 8.97 5.94
N VAL A 92 9.87 8.63 7.17
CA VAL A 92 9.91 7.27 7.73
C VAL A 92 8.52 6.76 8.08
N LEU A 93 8.36 5.43 8.10
CA LEU A 93 7.09 4.81 8.45
C LEU A 93 6.97 4.68 9.98
N CYS A 94 6.18 5.56 10.59
CA CYS A 94 5.93 5.56 12.03
C CYS A 94 4.58 6.21 12.34
N HIS A 95 3.75 5.55 13.15
CA HIS A 95 2.47 6.11 13.58
C HIS A 95 2.65 7.17 14.66
N ASP A 96 3.40 6.84 15.71
CA ASP A 96 3.53 7.68 16.90
C ASP A 96 4.49 8.86 16.66
N LYS A 97 4.38 9.88 17.47
CA LYS A 97 5.35 10.99 17.47
C LYS A 97 6.73 10.56 17.97
N THR A 98 6.82 9.41 18.67
CA THR A 98 8.05 8.85 19.22
C THR A 98 8.29 7.44 18.69
N ILE A 99 9.54 6.99 18.72
CA ILE A 99 9.93 5.64 18.30
C ILE A 99 9.80 4.59 19.41
N ASP A 100 9.37 4.99 20.60
CA ASP A 100 9.47 4.23 21.86
C ASP A 100 8.69 2.91 21.83
N ARG A 101 7.45 2.93 21.27
CA ARG A 101 6.57 1.77 21.28
C ARG A 101 7.00 0.71 20.27
N THR A 102 7.38 1.16 19.07
CA THR A 102 7.59 0.28 17.91
C THR A 102 9.04 -0.09 17.68
N THR A 103 9.98 0.50 18.44
CA THR A 103 11.41 0.21 18.30
C THR A 103 12.13 -0.06 19.62
N SER A 104 13.39 -0.47 19.54
CA SER A 104 14.30 -0.58 20.70
C SER A 104 14.83 0.76 21.18
N GLY A 105 14.63 1.85 20.40
CA GLY A 105 15.06 3.21 20.72
C GLY A 105 14.03 3.99 21.52
N LYS A 106 14.35 5.26 21.79
CA LYS A 106 13.48 6.22 22.47
C LYS A 106 13.65 7.62 21.89
N GLY A 107 12.59 8.42 21.98
CA GLY A 107 12.60 9.84 21.62
C GLY A 107 11.67 10.17 20.45
N ARG A 108 11.51 11.47 20.20
CA ARG A 108 10.62 11.95 19.14
C ARG A 108 11.31 11.78 17.78
N VAL A 109 10.54 11.32 16.79
CA VAL A 109 11.04 11.12 15.44
C VAL A 109 11.68 12.40 14.87
N CYS A 110 11.03 13.56 15.06
CA CYS A 110 11.51 14.84 14.54
C CYS A 110 12.79 15.36 15.21
N ASP A 111 13.22 14.79 16.33
CA ASP A 111 14.42 15.21 17.06
C ASP A 111 15.62 14.29 16.78
N ILE A 112 15.43 13.18 16.02
CA ILE A 112 16.41 12.13 15.76
C ILE A 112 16.69 12.03 14.27
N THR A 113 17.97 11.89 13.89
CA THR A 113 18.35 11.64 12.48
C THR A 113 17.97 10.21 12.05
N TYR A 114 17.73 10.03 10.75
CA TYR A 114 17.38 8.71 10.22
C TYR A 114 18.45 7.65 10.52
N ASP A 115 19.72 7.99 10.38
CA ASP A 115 20.83 7.06 10.75
C ASP A 115 20.74 6.57 12.19
N SER A 116 20.35 7.41 13.11
CA SER A 116 20.18 7.04 14.52
C SER A 116 18.94 6.16 14.72
N ILE A 117 17.82 6.46 14.04
CA ILE A 117 16.61 5.63 14.05
C ILE A 117 16.91 4.24 13.47
N ARG A 118 17.62 4.18 12.35
CA ARG A 118 17.95 2.93 11.65
C ARG A 118 18.82 1.97 12.46
N ARG A 119 19.53 2.45 13.50
CA ARG A 119 20.26 1.57 14.44
C ARG A 119 19.32 0.83 15.40
N CYS A 120 18.11 1.35 15.61
CA CYS A 120 17.10 0.70 16.44
C CYS A 120 16.41 -0.43 15.69
N VAL A 121 16.13 -1.53 16.36
CA VAL A 121 15.35 -2.64 15.82
C VAL A 121 13.87 -2.40 16.04
N LEU A 122 13.02 -2.84 15.10
CA LEU A 122 11.58 -2.84 15.25
C LEU A 122 11.13 -3.90 16.27
N ARG A 123 9.96 -3.66 16.86
CA ARG A 123 9.28 -4.59 17.78
C ARG A 123 7.92 -4.98 17.20
N THR A 124 7.56 -6.23 17.44
CA THR A 124 6.19 -6.70 17.15
C THR A 124 5.16 -6.07 18.10
N ALA A 125 3.87 -6.24 17.81
CA ALA A 125 2.78 -5.84 18.70
C ALA A 125 2.89 -6.45 20.12
N HIS A 126 3.57 -7.58 20.26
CA HIS A 126 3.85 -8.24 21.53
C HIS A 126 5.19 -7.81 22.17
N ASN A 127 5.74 -6.70 21.71
CA ASN A 127 6.99 -6.12 22.23
C ASN A 127 8.25 -7.01 22.04
N GLN A 128 8.20 -7.97 21.13
CA GLN A 128 9.36 -8.80 20.78
C GLN A 128 10.26 -8.04 19.82
N LYS A 129 11.57 -8.02 20.10
CA LYS A 129 12.58 -7.44 19.21
C LYS A 129 12.75 -8.31 17.96
N THR A 130 12.94 -7.66 16.82
CA THR A 130 13.27 -8.30 15.55
C THR A 130 14.62 -7.80 15.03
N ASP A 131 15.06 -8.28 13.88
CA ASP A 131 16.24 -7.74 13.17
C ASP A 131 15.86 -6.64 12.16
N LEU A 132 14.57 -6.32 12.08
CA LEU A 132 14.04 -5.35 11.13
C LEU A 132 14.32 -3.92 11.57
N ARG A 133 14.38 -3.02 10.59
CA ARG A 133 14.59 -1.58 10.80
C ARG A 133 13.40 -0.80 10.30
N MET A 134 13.21 0.42 10.85
CA MET A 134 12.18 1.35 10.39
C MET A 134 12.47 1.74 8.94
N PRO A 135 11.54 1.47 8.00
CA PRO A 135 11.74 1.82 6.61
C PRO A 135 11.47 3.30 6.34
N THR A 136 12.05 3.80 5.28
CA THR A 136 11.68 5.08 4.66
C THR A 136 10.42 4.92 3.81
N LEU A 137 9.78 6.06 3.47
CA LEU A 137 8.70 6.07 2.48
C LEU A 137 9.17 5.48 1.13
N ARG A 138 10.38 5.84 0.68
CA ARG A 138 10.97 5.32 -0.56
C ARG A 138 11.02 3.79 -0.56
N GLU A 139 11.64 3.19 0.46
CA GLU A 139 11.78 1.73 0.57
C GLU A 139 10.40 1.03 0.56
N ALA A 140 9.39 1.63 1.19
CA ALA A 140 8.03 1.09 1.18
C ALA A 140 7.37 1.20 -0.20
N LEU A 141 7.50 2.34 -0.88
CA LEU A 141 6.89 2.56 -2.20
C LEU A 141 7.55 1.70 -3.28
N GLU A 142 8.87 1.45 -3.20
CA GLU A 142 9.56 0.51 -4.09
C GLU A 142 8.96 -0.90 -4.01
N VAL A 143 8.62 -1.36 -2.80
CA VAL A 143 7.96 -2.67 -2.58
C VAL A 143 6.53 -2.66 -3.10
N CYS A 144 5.81 -1.53 -2.97
CA CYS A 144 4.40 -1.41 -3.37
C CYS A 144 4.21 -1.19 -4.87
N LYS A 145 5.24 -0.72 -5.59
CA LYS A 145 5.16 -0.31 -7.00
C LYS A 145 4.49 -1.37 -7.86
N ASP A 146 3.45 -0.95 -8.62
CA ASP A 146 2.62 -1.75 -9.53
C ASP A 146 1.88 -2.93 -8.87
N ARG A 147 1.98 -3.10 -7.54
CA ARG A 147 1.47 -4.27 -6.82
C ARG A 147 0.26 -3.98 -5.94
N ILE A 148 0.19 -2.79 -5.34
CA ILE A 148 -0.85 -2.41 -4.38
C ILE A 148 -1.00 -0.89 -4.35
N VAL A 149 -2.21 -0.37 -4.15
CA VAL A 149 -2.42 1.06 -3.89
C VAL A 149 -1.94 1.39 -2.47
N VAL A 150 -1.32 2.54 -2.31
CA VAL A 150 -0.80 3.00 -1.02
C VAL A 150 -1.64 4.15 -0.48
N ASN A 151 -2.12 4.02 0.75
CA ASN A 151 -2.85 5.05 1.47
C ASN A 151 -1.97 5.61 2.60
N ILE A 152 -1.55 6.87 2.50
CA ILE A 152 -0.63 7.50 3.43
C ILE A 152 -1.40 8.32 4.47
N ASP A 153 -1.43 7.85 5.72
CA ASP A 153 -1.99 8.62 6.83
C ASP A 153 -1.09 9.80 7.23
N GLN A 154 -1.71 10.93 7.57
CA GLN A 154 -1.05 12.21 7.86
C GLN A 154 -0.15 12.72 6.70
N GLY A 155 -0.27 12.13 5.52
CA GLY A 155 0.59 12.41 4.38
C GLY A 155 0.46 13.86 3.86
N TYR A 156 -0.73 14.49 3.99
CA TYR A 156 -0.92 15.87 3.55
C TYR A 156 0.02 16.86 4.25
N GLU A 157 0.41 16.58 5.49
CA GLU A 157 1.36 17.44 6.23
C GLU A 157 2.78 17.42 5.62
N TYR A 158 3.09 16.36 4.86
CA TYR A 158 4.38 16.17 4.20
C TYR A 158 4.25 16.09 2.68
N TYR A 159 3.19 16.71 2.12
CA TYR A 159 2.78 16.55 0.72
C TYR A 159 3.94 16.72 -0.26
N ASP A 160 4.68 17.84 -0.17
CA ASP A 160 5.74 18.18 -1.14
C ASP A 160 6.88 17.15 -1.15
N LEU A 161 7.27 16.68 0.03
CA LEU A 161 8.30 15.65 0.18
C LEU A 161 7.81 14.28 -0.30
N ALA A 162 6.55 13.94 -0.01
CA ALA A 162 5.96 12.69 -0.44
C ALA A 162 5.79 12.66 -1.97
N LEU A 163 5.30 13.77 -2.55
CA LEU A 163 5.12 13.92 -3.99
C LEU A 163 6.46 13.73 -4.72
N ALA A 164 7.54 14.39 -4.26
CA ALA A 164 8.85 14.23 -4.86
C ALA A 164 9.32 12.77 -4.90
N VAL A 165 9.06 12.00 -3.83
CA VAL A 165 9.41 10.57 -3.78
C VAL A 165 8.52 9.76 -4.74
N THR A 166 7.22 10.05 -4.82
CA THR A 166 6.30 9.31 -5.70
C THR A 166 6.58 9.58 -7.18
N GLU A 167 6.90 10.83 -7.53
CA GLU A 167 7.29 11.22 -8.90
C GLU A 167 8.59 10.53 -9.32
N GLU A 168 9.63 10.56 -8.48
CA GLU A 168 10.91 9.91 -8.77
C GLU A 168 10.76 8.40 -9.01
N LEU A 169 9.86 7.73 -8.27
CA LEU A 169 9.58 6.30 -8.43
C LEU A 169 8.56 6.00 -9.54
N GLY A 170 7.87 7.03 -10.07
CA GLY A 170 6.80 6.86 -11.05
C GLY A 170 5.59 6.12 -10.49
N VAL A 171 5.18 6.44 -9.25
CA VAL A 171 4.08 5.77 -8.53
C VAL A 171 3.01 6.74 -8.02
N THR A 172 3.02 8.00 -8.49
CA THR A 172 2.11 9.05 -8.00
C THR A 172 0.64 8.63 -8.14
N ASP A 173 0.24 8.02 -9.26
CA ASP A 173 -1.14 7.59 -9.54
C ASP A 173 -1.63 6.46 -8.64
N GLN A 174 -0.74 5.70 -8.01
CA GLN A 174 -1.12 4.61 -7.09
C GLN A 174 -1.09 5.03 -5.61
N VAL A 175 -0.84 6.33 -5.34
CA VAL A 175 -0.76 6.84 -3.97
C VAL A 175 -1.95 7.71 -3.63
N LEU A 176 -2.59 7.40 -2.51
CA LEU A 176 -3.67 8.13 -1.91
C LEU A 176 -3.17 8.75 -0.60
N ILE A 177 -3.38 10.06 -0.43
CA ILE A 177 -2.89 10.80 0.73
C ILE A 177 -4.06 11.30 1.57
N LYS A 178 -4.01 11.07 2.88
CA LYS A 178 -5.07 11.49 3.81
C LYS A 178 -4.79 12.85 4.43
N GLY A 179 -5.87 13.62 4.65
CA GLY A 179 -5.80 14.90 5.37
C GLY A 179 -7.16 15.35 5.90
N LYS A 180 -7.12 16.39 6.74
CA LYS A 180 -8.32 17.03 7.34
C LYS A 180 -8.42 18.48 6.86
N ARG A 181 -8.36 18.70 5.55
CA ARG A 181 -8.34 20.04 4.97
C ARG A 181 -9.63 20.32 4.19
N PRO A 182 -10.09 21.58 4.16
CA PRO A 182 -11.17 22.01 3.27
C PRO A 182 -10.87 21.69 1.80
N ALA A 183 -11.90 21.42 1.00
CA ALA A 183 -11.74 21.07 -0.40
C ALA A 183 -11.03 22.17 -1.20
N GLU A 184 -11.37 23.45 -0.94
CA GLU A 184 -10.72 24.61 -1.57
C GLU A 184 -9.20 24.68 -1.28
N VAL A 185 -8.79 24.33 -0.04
CA VAL A 185 -7.38 24.32 0.37
C VAL A 185 -6.61 23.23 -0.36
N VAL A 186 -7.23 22.05 -0.50
CA VAL A 186 -6.65 20.94 -1.26
C VAL A 186 -6.56 21.27 -2.74
N ALA A 187 -7.63 21.80 -3.32
CA ALA A 187 -7.65 22.22 -4.73
C ALA A 187 -6.59 23.29 -5.05
N ALA A 188 -6.44 24.29 -4.17
CA ALA A 188 -5.42 25.32 -4.31
C ALA A 188 -3.99 24.73 -4.23
N LYS A 189 -3.75 23.79 -3.31
CA LYS A 189 -2.47 23.06 -3.22
C LYS A 189 -2.20 22.26 -4.49
N PHE A 190 -3.18 21.51 -4.97
CA PHE A 190 -3.04 20.65 -6.15
C PHE A 190 -2.85 21.44 -7.44
N ALA A 191 -3.46 22.62 -7.55
CA ALA A 191 -3.27 23.50 -8.71
C ALA A 191 -1.81 23.98 -8.88
N ALA A 192 -0.97 23.89 -7.84
CA ALA A 192 0.45 24.22 -7.91
C ALA A 192 1.32 23.14 -8.57
N TYR A 193 0.77 21.95 -8.83
CA TYR A 193 1.50 20.81 -9.39
C TYR A 193 0.84 20.30 -10.66
N PRO A 194 1.62 19.88 -11.68
CA PRO A 194 1.07 19.32 -12.92
C PRO A 194 0.48 17.91 -12.72
N HIS A 195 0.92 17.20 -11.67
CA HIS A 195 0.53 15.84 -11.35
C HIS A 195 0.40 15.69 -9.84
N ASN A 196 -0.62 15.00 -9.38
CA ASN A 196 -0.95 14.91 -7.96
C ASN A 196 -1.27 13.49 -7.54
N MET A 197 -0.98 13.18 -6.27
CA MET A 197 -1.53 12.00 -5.61
C MET A 197 -3.03 12.14 -5.42
N MET A 198 -3.75 11.03 -5.31
CA MET A 198 -5.18 11.04 -4.91
C MET A 198 -5.31 11.59 -3.49
N TYR A 199 -6.42 12.29 -3.20
CA TYR A 199 -6.69 12.80 -1.86
C TYR A 199 -7.91 12.13 -1.23
N MET A 200 -7.79 11.73 0.03
CA MET A 200 -8.89 11.20 0.82
C MET A 200 -9.13 12.10 2.06
N PRO A 201 -10.25 12.84 2.12
CA PRO A 201 -10.58 13.62 3.31
C PRO A 201 -10.93 12.71 4.48
N VAL A 202 -10.36 13.00 5.66
CA VAL A 202 -10.71 12.35 6.92
C VAL A 202 -11.76 13.19 7.62
N ILE A 203 -13.00 12.70 7.66
CA ILE A 203 -14.17 13.44 8.14
C ILE A 203 -14.79 12.75 9.37
N ASP A 204 -14.84 13.47 10.49
CA ASP A 204 -15.54 13.04 11.71
C ASP A 204 -16.95 13.65 11.72
N ILE A 205 -17.92 12.94 11.15
CA ILE A 205 -19.32 13.40 11.03
C ILE A 205 -20.05 13.56 12.37
N LEU A 206 -19.48 13.07 13.48
CA LEU A 206 -20.05 13.25 14.82
C LEU A 206 -19.78 14.67 15.33
N LYS A 207 -18.78 15.36 14.79
CA LYS A 207 -18.44 16.74 15.12
C LYS A 207 -19.09 17.74 14.15
N PRO A 208 -19.53 18.93 14.63
CA PRO A 208 -20.10 19.97 13.76
C PRO A 208 -19.18 20.32 12.58
N GLN A 209 -17.90 20.56 12.83
CA GLN A 209 -16.90 20.90 11.82
C GLN A 209 -16.72 19.78 10.76
N GLY A 210 -16.86 18.51 11.19
CA GLY A 210 -16.80 17.39 10.26
C GLY A 210 -18.03 17.32 9.36
N ARG A 211 -19.22 17.67 9.87
CA ARG A 211 -20.43 17.73 9.04
C ARG A 211 -20.34 18.86 8.01
N GLU A 212 -19.81 20.03 8.40
CA GLU A 212 -19.56 21.15 7.49
C GLU A 212 -18.58 20.72 6.38
N LEU A 213 -17.47 20.10 6.75
CA LEU A 213 -16.47 19.58 5.81
C LEU A 213 -17.08 18.53 4.86
N PHE A 214 -17.93 17.62 5.37
CA PHE A 214 -18.62 16.63 4.54
C PHE A 214 -19.52 17.30 3.49
N GLU A 215 -20.31 18.33 3.89
CA GLU A 215 -21.18 19.05 2.96
C GLU A 215 -20.39 19.86 1.93
N GLU A 216 -19.21 20.36 2.30
CA GLU A 216 -18.31 21.05 1.37
C GLU A 216 -17.82 20.08 0.28
N TYR A 217 -17.28 18.91 0.66
CA TYR A 217 -16.82 17.89 -0.31
C TYR A 217 -17.97 17.34 -1.16
N ARG A 218 -19.15 17.15 -0.58
CA ARG A 218 -20.34 16.70 -1.32
C ARG A 218 -20.81 17.69 -2.39
N LYS A 219 -20.60 18.99 -2.19
CA LYS A 219 -20.97 20.04 -3.13
C LYS A 219 -19.88 20.35 -4.16
N SER A 220 -18.69 19.90 -3.91
CA SER A 220 -17.56 20.07 -4.81
C SER A 220 -17.79 19.20 -6.06
N GLU A 221 -17.96 19.81 -7.22
CA GLU A 221 -18.10 19.10 -8.51
C GLU A 221 -16.77 18.47 -8.99
N LYS A 222 -15.67 18.87 -8.36
CA LYS A 222 -14.34 18.32 -8.61
C LYS A 222 -13.90 17.55 -7.37
N GLN A 223 -14.05 16.24 -7.40
CA GLN A 223 -13.25 15.39 -6.50
C GLN A 223 -11.80 15.56 -6.93
N PRO A 224 -10.91 15.98 -6.01
CA PRO A 224 -9.49 16.05 -6.29
C PRO A 224 -8.89 14.66 -6.50
#